data_e68c4aa5ea78236436c25839ddce6160
#
_entry.id   e68c4aa5ea78236436c25839ddce6160
#
_cell.length_a   1.000
_cell.length_b   1.000
_cell.length_c   1.000
_cell.angle_alpha   90.00
_cell.angle_beta   90.00
_cell.angle_gamma   90.00
#
_symmetry.space_group_name_H-M   'P 1'
#
loop_
_entity.id
_entity.type
_entity.pdbx_description
1 polymer ?
#
loop_
_entity_poly.entity_id
_entity_poly.type
_entity_poly.pdbx_seq_one_letter_code
_entity_poly.pdbx_strand_id
1 'polypeptide(L)'
;MSKADLQREIRALYRDADGGLDLPGLMDGVCAALARHPDALAGISGRYAVLAADTGYARAFALEDGIFSSLAPGAPVDVAVSGCEKDLLAVFRRELAPLAALLRGKIRVRGDRAALMRFAEFL
;
A
#
# COMPACT_ATOMS: atom_id res chain seq x y z
N MET A 1 16.78 12.27 -3.02
CA MET A 1 15.36 12.03 -3.31
C MET A 1 14.54 12.42 -2.11
N SER A 2 13.44 13.07 -2.32
CA SER A 2 12.59 13.56 -1.25
C SER A 2 11.30 12.75 -1.15
N LYS A 3 10.65 12.88 0.00
CA LYS A 3 9.29 12.34 0.21
C LYS A 3 8.33 12.83 -0.87
N ALA A 4 8.45 14.10 -1.28
CA ALA A 4 7.60 14.69 -2.31
C ALA A 4 7.76 14.00 -3.67
N ASP A 5 8.98 13.60 -4.03
CA ASP A 5 9.23 12.89 -5.28
C ASP A 5 8.56 11.52 -5.30
N LEU A 6 8.68 10.78 -4.20
CA LEU A 6 8.01 9.49 -4.05
C LEU A 6 6.49 9.65 -4.10
N GLN A 7 5.94 10.61 -3.37
CA GLN A 7 4.50 10.86 -3.37
C GLN A 7 3.98 11.23 -4.75
N ARG A 8 4.73 12.03 -5.50
CA ARG A 8 4.36 12.43 -6.86
C ARG A 8 4.29 11.22 -7.79
N GLU A 9 5.26 10.34 -7.71
CA GLU A 9 5.30 9.12 -8.52
C GLU A 9 4.13 8.19 -8.19
N ILE A 10 3.84 7.99 -6.91
CA ILE A 10 2.72 7.14 -6.47
C ILE A 10 1.39 7.75 -6.89
N ARG A 11 1.22 9.07 -6.76
CA ARG A 11 -0.03 9.74 -7.18
C ARG A 11 -0.26 9.65 -8.68
N ALA A 12 0.79 9.61 -9.48
CA ALA A 12 0.66 9.38 -10.92
C ALA A 12 0.08 7.99 -11.20
N LEU A 13 0.46 6.98 -10.40
CA LEU A 13 -0.11 5.63 -10.51
C LEU A 13 -1.61 5.63 -10.18
N TYR A 14 -2.05 6.41 -9.22
CA TYR A 14 -3.47 6.49 -8.86
C TYR A 14 -4.30 7.08 -10.01
N ARG A 15 -3.77 8.03 -10.75
CA ARG A 15 -4.44 8.55 -11.96
C ARG A 15 -4.53 7.50 -13.05
N ASP A 16 -3.49 6.71 -13.22
CA ASP A 16 -3.49 5.60 -14.19
C ASP A 16 -4.50 4.52 -13.79
N ALA A 17 -4.72 4.32 -12.48
CA ALA A 17 -5.73 3.40 -11.98
C ALA A 17 -7.15 3.81 -12.41
N ASP A 18 -7.44 5.11 -12.50
CA ASP A 18 -8.69 5.60 -13.05
C ASP A 18 -8.88 5.21 -14.52
N GLY A 19 -7.79 5.00 -15.25
CA GLY A 19 -7.79 4.53 -16.62
C GLY A 19 -7.96 3.03 -16.79
N GLY A 20 -8.22 2.28 -15.70
CA GLY A 20 -8.47 0.84 -15.75
C GLY A 20 -7.37 -0.04 -15.18
N LEU A 21 -6.36 0.52 -14.54
CA LEU A 21 -5.33 -0.25 -13.87
C LEU A 21 -5.97 -1.02 -12.69
N ASP A 22 -5.77 -2.33 -12.64
CA ASP A 22 -6.30 -3.17 -11.56
C ASP A 22 -5.39 -3.13 -10.30
N LEU A 23 -5.82 -3.78 -9.24
CA LEU A 23 -5.06 -3.79 -8.00
C LEU A 23 -3.66 -4.42 -8.14
N PRO A 24 -3.51 -5.59 -8.80
CA PRO A 24 -2.17 -6.13 -9.02
C PRO A 24 -1.25 -5.16 -9.77
N GLY A 25 -1.73 -4.53 -10.82
CA GLY A 25 -0.96 -3.54 -11.57
C GLY A 25 -0.60 -2.31 -10.74
N LEU A 26 -1.54 -1.81 -9.95
CA LEU A 26 -1.30 -0.69 -9.05
C LEU A 26 -0.25 -1.04 -8.01
N MET A 27 -0.36 -2.22 -7.39
CA MET A 27 0.60 -2.66 -6.37
C MET A 27 2.00 -2.89 -6.94
N ASP A 28 2.10 -3.41 -8.16
CA ASP A 28 3.39 -3.55 -8.83
C ASP A 28 4.05 -2.17 -9.01
N GLY A 29 3.28 -1.19 -9.43
CA GLY A 29 3.76 0.18 -9.58
C GLY A 29 4.18 0.81 -8.26
N VAL A 30 3.38 0.64 -7.21
CA VAL A 30 3.69 1.16 -5.87
C VAL A 30 4.97 0.52 -5.33
N CYS A 31 5.10 -0.80 -5.42
CA CYS A 31 6.29 -1.50 -4.96
C CYS A 31 7.54 -1.07 -5.74
N ALA A 32 7.43 -0.89 -7.05
CA ALA A 32 8.54 -0.39 -7.87
C ALA A 32 8.95 1.03 -7.44
N ALA A 33 7.98 1.90 -7.16
CA ALA A 33 8.26 3.25 -6.67
C ALA A 33 8.96 3.23 -5.31
N LEU A 34 8.50 2.40 -4.38
CA LEU A 34 9.13 2.25 -3.07
C LEU A 34 10.58 1.77 -3.21
N ALA A 35 10.83 0.83 -4.10
CA ALA A 35 12.17 0.29 -4.34
C ALA A 35 13.14 1.34 -4.92
N ARG A 36 12.62 2.30 -5.69
CA ARG A 36 13.43 3.36 -6.29
C ARG A 36 13.77 4.51 -5.37
N HIS A 37 13.10 4.64 -4.22
CA HIS A 37 13.23 5.80 -3.34
C HIS A 37 13.61 5.43 -1.91
N PRO A 38 14.72 4.67 -1.68
CA PRO A 38 15.07 4.30 -0.32
C PRO A 38 15.41 5.50 0.56
N ASP A 39 15.96 6.57 0.00
CA ASP A 39 16.30 7.76 0.77
C ASP A 39 15.05 8.47 1.31
N ALA A 40 13.97 8.47 0.52
CA ALA A 40 12.69 9.06 0.94
C ALA A 40 12.06 8.27 2.09
N LEU A 41 12.35 6.98 2.19
CA LEU A 41 11.79 6.06 3.18
C LEU A 41 12.72 5.80 4.35
N ALA A 42 13.88 6.47 4.42
CA ALA A 42 14.84 6.26 5.50
C ALA A 42 14.16 6.39 6.86
N GLY A 43 14.47 5.45 7.76
CA GLY A 43 13.85 5.38 9.08
C GLY A 43 12.54 4.62 9.14
N ILE A 44 11.98 4.23 7.99
CA ILE A 44 10.75 3.43 7.94
C ILE A 44 11.12 1.95 7.87
N SER A 45 10.63 1.19 8.85
CA SER A 45 10.81 -0.25 8.91
C SER A 45 9.48 -0.92 9.23
N GLY A 46 9.18 -2.03 8.56
CA GLY A 46 7.97 -2.79 8.81
C GLY A 46 7.68 -3.76 7.69
N ARG A 47 6.75 -4.67 7.95
CA ARG A 47 6.27 -5.66 6.99
C ARG A 47 4.78 -5.43 6.78
N TYR A 48 4.38 -5.37 5.53
CA TYR A 48 3.03 -4.96 5.13
C TYR A 48 2.45 -5.96 4.14
N ALA A 49 1.13 -6.12 4.19
CA ALA A 49 0.41 -6.95 3.22
C ALA A 49 -0.91 -6.29 2.82
N VAL A 50 -1.29 -6.53 1.57
CA VAL A 50 -2.59 -6.14 1.01
C VAL A 50 -3.24 -7.40 0.45
N LEU A 51 -4.50 -7.63 0.81
CA LEU A 51 -5.27 -8.78 0.37
C LEU A 51 -6.60 -8.32 -0.24
N ALA A 52 -6.87 -8.78 -1.46
CA ALA A 52 -8.18 -8.62 -2.09
C ALA A 52 -8.99 -9.89 -1.83
N ALA A 53 -9.99 -9.79 -0.93
CA ALA A 53 -10.74 -10.95 -0.47
C ALA A 53 -11.58 -11.59 -1.57
N ASP A 54 -12.04 -10.82 -2.56
CA ASP A 54 -12.88 -11.32 -3.65
C ASP A 54 -12.07 -11.96 -4.79
N THR A 55 -10.84 -11.49 -5.04
CA THR A 55 -10.03 -12.02 -6.13
C THR A 55 -8.98 -13.03 -5.67
N GLY A 56 -8.69 -13.05 -4.37
CA GLY A 56 -7.61 -13.86 -3.81
C GLY A 56 -6.21 -13.27 -4.00
N TYR A 57 -6.11 -12.08 -4.56
CA TYR A 57 -4.82 -11.42 -4.74
C TYR A 57 -4.22 -11.06 -3.38
N ALA A 58 -2.93 -11.34 -3.21
CA ALA A 58 -2.19 -10.96 -2.02
C ALA A 58 -0.81 -10.44 -2.41
N ARG A 59 -0.41 -9.35 -1.80
CA ARG A 59 0.92 -8.77 -1.99
C ARG A 59 1.51 -8.43 -0.63
N ALA A 60 2.72 -8.93 -0.38
CA ALA A 60 3.43 -8.64 0.85
C ALA A 60 4.82 -8.09 0.54
N PHE A 61 5.27 -7.14 1.34
CA PHE A 61 6.60 -6.56 1.20
C PHE A 61 7.12 -6.05 2.54
N ALA A 62 8.43 -5.83 2.59
CA ALA A 62 9.10 -5.29 3.77
C ALA A 62 9.89 -4.04 3.42
N LEU A 63 9.95 -3.13 4.37
CA LEU A 63 10.90 -2.02 4.38
C LEU A 63 11.82 -2.22 5.57
N GLU A 64 13.12 -2.08 5.34
CA GLU A 64 14.13 -2.14 6.40
C GLU A 64 15.00 -0.89 6.26
N ASP A 65 14.74 0.09 7.12
CA ASP A 65 15.34 1.43 7.02
C ASP A 65 15.19 1.99 5.60
N GLY A 66 13.99 1.86 5.04
CA GLY A 66 13.66 2.33 3.71
C GLY A 66 14.05 1.40 2.56
N ILE A 67 14.76 0.33 2.81
CA ILE A 67 15.16 -0.63 1.77
C ILE A 67 14.01 -1.62 1.54
N PHE A 68 13.51 -1.63 0.32
CA PHE A 68 12.38 -2.48 -0.09
C PHE A 68 12.82 -3.91 -0.38
N SER A 69 11.99 -4.87 0.05
CA SER A 69 12.09 -6.26 -0.41
C SER A 69 10.69 -6.86 -0.53
N SER A 70 10.50 -7.72 -1.53
CA SER A 70 9.26 -8.48 -1.68
C SER A 70 9.24 -9.64 -0.70
N LEU A 71 8.04 -9.94 -0.18
CA LEU A 71 7.81 -11.12 0.65
C LEU A 71 6.88 -12.08 -0.09
N ALA A 72 6.98 -13.36 0.23
CA ALA A 72 6.03 -14.35 -0.27
C ALA A 72 4.63 -14.07 0.27
N PRO A 73 3.56 -14.29 -0.51
CA PRO A 73 2.21 -14.21 0.01
C PRO A 73 2.07 -15.18 1.21
N GLY A 74 1.46 -14.70 2.29
CA GLY A 74 1.33 -15.49 3.51
C GLY A 74 2.49 -15.39 4.48
N ALA A 75 3.56 -14.68 4.13
CA ALA A 75 4.65 -14.41 5.07
C ALA A 75 4.14 -13.59 6.27
N PRO A 76 4.72 -13.77 7.47
CA PRO A 76 4.35 -12.96 8.63
C PRO A 76 4.58 -11.48 8.36
N VAL A 77 3.59 -10.65 8.71
CA VAL A 77 3.65 -9.19 8.54
C VAL A 77 3.24 -8.50 9.82
N ASP A 78 3.66 -7.24 9.96
CA ASP A 78 3.30 -6.40 11.10
C ASP A 78 1.87 -5.87 10.98
N VAL A 79 1.44 -5.59 9.76
CA VAL A 79 0.11 -5.09 9.48
C VAL A 79 -0.37 -5.57 8.11
N ALA A 80 -1.65 -5.93 8.03
CA ALA A 80 -2.30 -6.34 6.79
C ALA A 80 -3.58 -5.56 6.59
N VAL A 81 -3.82 -5.13 5.35
CA VAL A 81 -5.06 -4.47 4.92
C VAL A 81 -5.79 -5.41 3.97
N SER A 82 -7.06 -5.64 4.22
CA SER A 82 -7.86 -6.53 3.36
C SER A 82 -9.22 -5.90 3.04
N GLY A 83 -9.78 -6.33 1.93
CA GLY A 83 -11.09 -5.89 1.46
C GLY A 83 -11.32 -6.34 0.04
N CYS A 84 -12.46 -5.96 -0.55
CA CYS A 84 -12.71 -6.19 -1.97
C CYS A 84 -11.78 -5.30 -2.80
N GLU A 85 -11.39 -5.77 -3.97
CA GLU A 85 -10.51 -5.02 -4.87
C GLU A 85 -11.03 -3.62 -5.14
N LYS A 86 -12.31 -3.48 -5.42
CA LYS A 86 -12.97 -2.20 -5.68
C LYS A 86 -12.77 -1.21 -4.53
N ASP A 87 -12.95 -1.66 -3.30
CA ASP A 87 -12.82 -0.81 -2.12
C ASP A 87 -11.36 -0.44 -1.85
N LEU A 88 -10.44 -1.39 -2.04
CA LEU A 88 -9.01 -1.13 -1.91
C LEU A 88 -8.53 -0.10 -2.93
N LEU A 89 -8.96 -0.23 -4.20
CA LEU A 89 -8.64 0.74 -5.24
C LEU A 89 -9.19 2.12 -4.89
N ALA A 90 -10.42 2.20 -4.38
CA ALA A 90 -11.02 3.47 -3.99
C ALA A 90 -10.22 4.16 -2.89
N VAL A 91 -9.71 3.41 -1.92
CA VAL A 91 -8.87 3.94 -0.85
C VAL A 91 -7.53 4.43 -1.39
N PHE A 92 -6.87 3.64 -2.25
CA PHE A 92 -5.61 4.05 -2.85
C PHE A 92 -5.75 5.29 -3.73
N ARG A 93 -6.83 5.39 -4.49
CA ARG A 93 -7.09 6.57 -5.34
C ARG A 93 -7.63 7.76 -4.56
N ARG A 94 -7.78 7.63 -3.25
CA ARG A 94 -8.30 8.66 -2.35
C ARG A 94 -9.74 9.09 -2.65
N GLU A 95 -10.50 8.25 -3.30
CA GLU A 95 -11.95 8.42 -3.49
C GLU A 95 -12.71 8.08 -2.22
N LEU A 96 -12.14 7.19 -1.39
CA LEU A 96 -12.71 6.77 -0.12
C LEU A 96 -11.65 6.94 0.96
N ALA A 97 -11.94 7.75 1.97
CA ALA A 97 -11.02 7.97 3.07
C ALA A 97 -10.78 6.66 3.84
N PRO A 98 -9.52 6.33 4.19
CA PRO A 98 -9.21 5.08 4.89
C PRO A 98 -10.01 4.88 6.17
N LEU A 99 -10.18 5.92 6.97
CA LEU A 99 -10.96 5.83 8.21
C LEU A 99 -12.43 5.54 7.94
N ALA A 100 -13.02 6.20 6.93
CA ALA A 100 -14.40 5.94 6.54
C ALA A 100 -14.58 4.51 6.03
N ALA A 101 -13.63 4.02 5.22
CA ALA A 101 -13.65 2.65 4.73
C ALA A 101 -13.61 1.63 5.88
N LEU A 102 -12.75 1.88 6.87
CA LEU A 102 -12.62 1.05 8.05
C LEU A 102 -13.91 1.04 8.88
N LEU A 103 -14.49 2.21 9.14
CA LEU A 103 -15.71 2.34 9.93
C LEU A 103 -16.92 1.70 9.24
N ARG A 104 -16.96 1.72 7.91
CA ARG A 104 -18.03 1.11 7.13
C ARG A 104 -17.83 -0.39 6.88
N GLY A 105 -16.73 -0.96 7.37
CA GLY A 105 -16.42 -2.37 7.16
C GLY A 105 -16.01 -2.73 5.73
N LYS A 106 -15.67 -1.73 4.91
CA LYS A 106 -15.23 -1.95 3.53
C LYS A 106 -13.79 -2.46 3.45
N ILE A 107 -12.95 -2.05 4.41
CA ILE A 107 -11.62 -2.59 4.59
C ILE A 107 -11.43 -3.04 6.03
N ARG A 108 -10.47 -3.95 6.24
CA ARG A 108 -10.06 -4.42 7.56
C ARG A 108 -8.57 -4.23 7.71
N VAL A 109 -8.16 -3.81 8.89
CA VAL A 109 -6.74 -3.66 9.24
C VAL A 109 -6.44 -4.60 10.39
N ARG A 110 -5.45 -5.47 10.21
CA ARG A 110 -4.97 -6.40 11.23
C ARG A 110 -3.53 -6.06 11.56
N GLY A 111 -3.21 -6.04 12.85
CA GLY A 111 -1.86 -5.79 13.31
C GLY A 111 -1.62 -4.36 13.73
N ASP A 112 -0.39 -3.88 13.52
CA ASP A 112 0.08 -2.59 14.01
C ASP A 112 -0.45 -1.42 13.18
N ARG A 113 -1.54 -0.80 13.65
CA ARG A 113 -2.15 0.34 12.96
C ARG A 113 -1.23 1.56 12.94
N ALA A 114 -0.40 1.75 13.97
CA ALA A 114 0.53 2.87 14.00
C ALA A 114 1.59 2.74 12.91
N ALA A 115 2.08 1.52 12.65
CA ALA A 115 3.00 1.26 11.55
C ALA A 115 2.35 1.58 10.20
N LEU A 116 1.09 1.19 10.02
CA LEU A 116 0.34 1.51 8.81
C LEU A 116 0.20 3.01 8.61
N MET A 117 -0.14 3.75 9.65
CA MET A 117 -0.33 5.20 9.57
C MET A 117 0.98 5.91 9.21
N ARG A 118 2.10 5.47 9.78
CA ARG A 118 3.41 6.03 9.42
C ARG A 118 3.74 5.80 7.94
N PHE A 119 3.47 4.60 7.46
CA PHE A 119 3.70 4.26 6.06
C PHE A 119 2.75 5.01 5.13
N ALA A 120 1.49 5.16 5.51
CA ALA A 120 0.47 5.80 4.69
C ALA A 120 0.79 7.26 4.35
N GLU A 121 1.64 7.92 5.13
CA GLU A 121 2.08 9.28 4.84
C GLU A 121 2.82 9.39 3.49
N PHE A 122 3.38 8.28 3.00
CA PHE A 122 4.12 8.25 1.73
C PHE A 122 3.23 7.94 0.53
N LEU A 123 1.99 7.59 0.77
CA LEU A 123 1.07 7.16 -0.31
C LEU A 123 0.14 8.30 -0.83
#